data_79dc1924aa38ba24887821f05a5de7d0
#
_entry.id   79dc1924aa38ba24887821f05a5de7d0
#
_cell.length_a   1.000
_cell.length_b   1.000
_cell.length_c   1.000
_cell.angle_alpha   90.00
_cell.angle_beta   90.00
_cell.angle_gamma   90.00
#
_symmetry.space_group_name_H-M   'P 1'
#
loop_
_entity.id
_entity.type
_entity.pdbx_description
1 polymer ?
#
loop_
_entity_poly.entity_id
_entity_poly.type
_entity_poly.pdbx_seq_one_letter_code
_entity_poly.pdbx_strand_id
1 'polypeptide(L)'
;MTSELTDGELTVLGLLVEQPRHGYELERVIEERGVRAWTALGFSSIYYVLDKLAKRGLIEATGAPSSGKSRTTFRATRPGRALCAAATRDGLAALTPIHARVLVSMANSPGLPDADVVAGLTRRREALRKQLADVRAARSRQAPLPTAASAIFDYGEAMLAADLGWTETTVDTLTKETAVDKYDIKKAHRALYSPSSKEFTVVEVPEFRYIAVDGRGDPNTATAYANAVEALYGVAYALKFASKKTLGRDFVVGPLEGLWRADDPSVFLTRRKEAWEWTMMISQPDWITEDMVEAAIDTVARKKENAALGDVRPRTLAEGTCVQILHIGSYDDETPTLDRLHHHYLPGNGLTFNGDHHEIYLSDARRTAPARLKTVLRQPVKPLER
;
A
#
# COMPACT_ATOMS: atom_id res chain seq x y z
N MET A 1 34.73 -38.20 -26.07
CA MET A 1 33.93 -37.17 -25.40
C MET A 1 33.12 -37.85 -24.32
N THR A 2 33.58 -37.82 -23.08
CA THR A 2 32.82 -38.31 -21.90
C THR A 2 31.64 -37.37 -21.73
N SER A 3 30.44 -37.80 -22.11
CA SER A 3 29.20 -37.02 -21.88
C SER A 3 29.06 -36.79 -20.40
N GLU A 4 29.02 -35.53 -19.99
CA GLU A 4 28.80 -35.04 -18.63
C GLU A 4 27.53 -35.68 -18.02
N LEU A 5 27.53 -36.00 -16.73
CA LEU A 5 26.33 -36.47 -16.04
C LEU A 5 25.40 -35.30 -15.77
N THR A 6 24.12 -35.45 -16.07
CA THR A 6 23.09 -34.54 -15.60
C THR A 6 22.90 -34.69 -14.07
N ASP A 7 22.32 -33.69 -13.39
CA ASP A 7 22.02 -33.78 -11.94
C ASP A 7 21.19 -35.01 -11.59
N GLY A 8 20.21 -35.36 -12.41
CA GLY A 8 19.41 -36.58 -12.23
C GLY A 8 20.21 -37.86 -12.41
N GLU A 9 21.12 -37.92 -13.41
CA GLU A 9 22.02 -39.08 -13.61
C GLU A 9 23.00 -39.21 -12.45
N LEU A 10 23.60 -38.12 -12.00
CA LEU A 10 24.52 -38.11 -10.85
C LEU A 10 23.81 -38.54 -9.56
N THR A 11 22.58 -38.07 -9.33
CA THR A 11 21.77 -38.46 -8.17
C THR A 11 21.45 -39.95 -8.15
N VAL A 12 20.91 -40.49 -9.24
CA VAL A 12 20.55 -41.94 -9.34
C VAL A 12 21.80 -42.78 -9.23
N LEU A 13 22.89 -42.42 -9.93
CA LEU A 13 24.15 -43.15 -9.88
C LEU A 13 24.75 -43.13 -8.45
N GLY A 14 24.69 -41.99 -7.76
CA GLY A 14 25.14 -41.86 -6.37
C GLY A 14 24.39 -42.80 -5.42
N LEU A 15 23.07 -42.88 -5.55
CA LEU A 15 22.24 -43.82 -4.78
C LEU A 15 22.57 -45.28 -5.05
N LEU A 16 23.01 -45.62 -6.28
CA LEU A 16 23.44 -46.96 -6.65
C LEU A 16 24.90 -47.24 -6.26
N VAL A 17 25.72 -46.24 -6.05
CA VAL A 17 27.05 -46.35 -5.46
C VAL A 17 26.97 -46.69 -3.98
N GLU A 18 25.98 -46.16 -3.25
CA GLU A 18 25.75 -46.48 -1.82
C GLU A 18 25.44 -47.97 -1.64
N GLN A 19 24.49 -48.50 -2.40
CA GLN A 19 24.10 -49.92 -2.42
C GLN A 19 23.26 -50.26 -3.65
N PRO A 20 23.23 -51.55 -4.06
CA PRO A 20 22.32 -52.02 -5.11
C PRO A 20 20.86 -51.75 -4.75
N ARG A 21 20.06 -51.24 -5.72
CA ARG A 21 18.62 -50.95 -5.56
C ARG A 21 17.84 -51.26 -6.84
N HIS A 22 16.56 -51.57 -6.70
CA HIS A 22 15.64 -51.58 -7.83
C HIS A 22 14.91 -50.24 -7.97
N GLY A 23 14.27 -50.00 -9.13
CA GLY A 23 13.66 -48.68 -9.44
C GLY A 23 12.65 -48.18 -8.38
N TYR A 24 11.84 -49.06 -7.80
CA TYR A 24 10.90 -48.69 -6.75
C TYR A 24 11.58 -48.29 -5.44
N GLU A 25 12.69 -48.94 -5.07
CA GLU A 25 13.47 -48.51 -3.88
C GLU A 25 14.14 -47.18 -4.09
N LEU A 26 14.62 -46.88 -5.30
CA LEU A 26 15.14 -45.55 -5.64
C LEU A 26 14.06 -44.48 -5.47
N GLU A 27 12.84 -44.71 -5.96
CA GLU A 27 11.70 -43.82 -5.77
C GLU A 27 11.45 -43.53 -4.29
N ARG A 28 11.37 -44.59 -3.49
CA ARG A 28 11.13 -44.49 -2.05
C ARG A 28 12.24 -43.70 -1.33
N VAL A 29 13.51 -44.00 -1.62
CA VAL A 29 14.64 -43.28 -1.01
C VAL A 29 14.68 -41.81 -1.44
N ILE A 30 14.38 -41.50 -2.69
CA ILE A 30 14.30 -40.13 -3.21
C ILE A 30 13.22 -39.35 -2.48
N GLU A 31 12.04 -39.97 -2.24
CA GLU A 31 10.95 -39.35 -1.47
C GLU A 31 11.31 -39.18 0.01
N GLU A 32 11.76 -40.26 0.65
CA GLU A 32 12.15 -40.27 2.07
C GLU A 32 13.22 -39.21 2.40
N ARG A 33 14.22 -39.07 1.49
CA ARG A 33 15.30 -38.08 1.65
C ARG A 33 14.98 -36.69 1.14
N GLY A 34 13.80 -36.48 0.53
CA GLY A 34 13.39 -35.18 0.01
C GLY A 34 14.25 -34.69 -1.16
N VAL A 35 14.83 -35.58 -1.95
CA VAL A 35 15.78 -35.29 -3.04
C VAL A 35 15.18 -34.33 -4.07
N ARG A 36 13.86 -34.41 -4.31
CA ARG A 36 13.13 -33.55 -5.25
C ARG A 36 13.08 -32.06 -4.83
N ALA A 37 13.39 -31.74 -3.56
CA ALA A 37 13.44 -30.36 -3.11
C ALA A 37 14.66 -29.59 -3.68
N TRP A 38 15.71 -30.31 -4.09
CA TRP A 38 16.98 -29.74 -4.58
C TRP A 38 17.43 -30.32 -5.93
N THR A 39 16.64 -31.20 -6.57
CA THR A 39 16.87 -31.68 -7.92
C THR A 39 15.61 -31.60 -8.78
N ALA A 40 15.78 -31.49 -10.11
CA ALA A 40 14.68 -31.54 -11.08
C ALA A 40 14.26 -32.98 -11.45
N LEU A 41 14.41 -33.96 -10.55
CA LEU A 41 14.15 -35.36 -10.82
C LEU A 41 12.65 -35.69 -10.69
N GLY A 42 11.95 -35.91 -11.82
CA GLY A 42 10.53 -36.30 -11.87
C GLY A 42 10.30 -37.83 -11.68
N PHE A 43 9.06 -38.21 -11.35
CA PHE A 43 8.68 -39.62 -11.15
C PHE A 43 8.98 -40.54 -12.36
N SER A 44 8.59 -40.14 -13.55
CA SER A 44 8.80 -40.92 -14.77
C SER A 44 10.25 -40.92 -15.27
N SER A 45 11.10 -40.06 -14.72
CA SER A 45 12.48 -39.92 -15.20
C SER A 45 13.45 -40.96 -14.65
N ILE A 46 13.15 -41.63 -13.53
CA ILE A 46 14.06 -42.59 -12.89
C ILE A 46 14.32 -43.80 -13.80
N TYR A 47 13.30 -44.38 -14.37
CA TYR A 47 13.46 -45.52 -15.30
C TYR A 47 14.19 -45.15 -16.59
N TYR A 48 13.95 -43.93 -17.10
CA TYR A 48 14.70 -43.36 -18.21
C TYR A 48 16.19 -43.19 -17.88
N VAL A 49 16.47 -42.66 -16.69
CA VAL A 49 17.86 -42.46 -16.20
C VAL A 49 18.55 -43.82 -16.01
N LEU A 50 17.88 -44.80 -15.43
CA LEU A 50 18.43 -46.17 -15.30
C LEU A 50 18.78 -46.80 -16.65
N ASP A 51 17.89 -46.69 -17.65
CA ASP A 51 18.17 -47.19 -19.00
C ASP A 51 19.37 -46.48 -19.63
N LYS A 52 19.45 -45.15 -19.48
CA LYS A 52 20.56 -44.35 -20.01
C LYS A 52 21.91 -44.69 -19.34
N LEU A 53 21.91 -44.84 -18.01
CA LEU A 53 23.12 -45.24 -17.26
C LEU A 53 23.58 -46.68 -17.62
N ALA A 54 22.62 -47.59 -17.80
CA ALA A 54 22.92 -48.97 -18.22
C ALA A 54 23.50 -49.03 -19.65
N LYS A 55 22.92 -48.29 -20.60
CA LYS A 55 23.46 -48.16 -21.97
C LYS A 55 24.86 -47.57 -22.01
N ARG A 56 25.20 -46.73 -21.06
CA ARG A 56 26.56 -46.16 -20.88
C ARG A 56 27.52 -47.11 -20.14
N GLY A 57 27.07 -48.28 -19.69
CA GLY A 57 27.86 -49.21 -18.89
C GLY A 57 28.24 -48.70 -17.50
N LEU A 58 27.54 -47.71 -16.98
CA LEU A 58 27.80 -47.12 -15.67
C LEU A 58 27.10 -47.88 -14.53
N ILE A 59 26.03 -48.59 -14.86
CA ILE A 59 25.33 -49.51 -13.96
C ILE A 59 25.10 -50.85 -14.65
N GLU A 60 24.90 -51.90 -13.89
CA GLU A 60 24.59 -53.22 -14.38
C GLU A 60 23.46 -53.87 -13.57
N ALA A 61 22.69 -54.76 -14.20
CA ALA A 61 21.68 -55.55 -13.52
C ALA A 61 22.30 -56.65 -12.67
N THR A 62 21.81 -56.82 -11.45
CA THR A 62 22.25 -57.90 -10.53
C THR A 62 21.06 -58.86 -10.30
N GLY A 63 21.30 -60.17 -10.45
CA GLY A 63 20.30 -61.21 -10.23
C GLY A 63 19.80 -61.86 -11.52
N ALA A 64 19.12 -63.06 -11.42
CA ALA A 64 18.53 -63.75 -12.55
C ALA A 64 17.42 -62.89 -13.17
N PRO A 65 17.21 -63.00 -14.53
CA PRO A 65 16.16 -62.25 -15.21
C PRO A 65 14.79 -62.62 -14.65
N SER A 66 14.20 -61.74 -13.86
CA SER A 66 12.80 -61.85 -13.42
C SER A 66 11.89 -61.17 -14.43
N SER A 67 10.76 -61.75 -14.70
CA SER A 67 9.76 -61.27 -15.67
C SER A 67 9.08 -59.98 -15.22
N GLY A 68 9.79 -58.85 -15.41
CA GLY A 68 9.24 -57.50 -15.17
C GLY A 68 10.31 -56.47 -14.86
N LYS A 69 10.29 -55.34 -15.53
CA LYS A 69 11.22 -54.17 -15.35
C LYS A 69 11.28 -53.65 -13.91
N SER A 70 10.22 -53.85 -13.10
CA SER A 70 10.12 -53.37 -11.73
C SER A 70 10.91 -54.13 -10.68
N ARG A 71 11.42 -55.35 -11.03
CA ARG A 71 12.17 -56.22 -10.11
C ARG A 71 13.65 -56.33 -10.41
N THR A 72 14.15 -55.66 -11.45
CA THR A 72 15.57 -55.66 -11.77
C THR A 72 16.32 -54.77 -10.81
N THR A 73 17.23 -55.36 -10.03
CA THR A 73 18.14 -54.63 -9.15
C THR A 73 19.36 -54.17 -9.94
N PHE A 74 19.75 -52.92 -9.77
CA PHE A 74 20.91 -52.34 -10.42
C PHE A 74 22.00 -52.02 -9.39
N ARG A 75 23.26 -52.11 -9.81
CA ARG A 75 24.43 -51.64 -9.05
C ARG A 75 25.34 -50.80 -9.92
N ALA A 76 26.10 -49.90 -9.32
CA ALA A 76 27.13 -49.13 -10.02
C ALA A 76 28.30 -50.04 -10.41
N THR A 77 28.74 -49.97 -11.67
CA THR A 77 29.96 -50.60 -12.15
C THR A 77 31.20 -49.89 -11.65
N ARG A 78 32.41 -50.47 -11.87
CA ARG A 78 33.68 -49.79 -11.55
C ARG A 78 33.84 -48.46 -12.31
N PRO A 79 33.58 -48.36 -13.62
CA PRO A 79 33.53 -47.08 -14.33
C PRO A 79 32.46 -46.12 -13.80
N GLY A 80 31.27 -46.62 -13.43
CA GLY A 80 30.20 -45.79 -12.83
C GLY A 80 30.64 -45.15 -11.51
N ARG A 81 31.24 -45.92 -10.61
CA ARG A 81 31.78 -45.36 -9.34
C ARG A 81 32.85 -44.32 -9.57
N ALA A 82 33.78 -44.57 -10.51
CA ALA A 82 34.85 -43.62 -10.82
C ALA A 82 34.29 -42.30 -11.40
N LEU A 83 33.35 -42.40 -12.33
CA LEU A 83 32.68 -41.20 -12.93
C LEU A 83 31.86 -40.45 -11.90
N CYS A 84 31.09 -41.14 -11.05
CA CYS A 84 30.34 -40.51 -9.97
C CYS A 84 31.26 -39.71 -9.04
N ALA A 85 32.35 -40.33 -8.61
CA ALA A 85 33.33 -39.64 -7.72
C ALA A 85 34.01 -38.44 -8.39
N ALA A 86 34.33 -38.52 -9.68
CA ALA A 86 34.86 -37.39 -10.45
C ALA A 86 33.83 -36.26 -10.58
N ALA A 87 32.62 -36.56 -11.07
CA ALA A 87 31.56 -35.59 -11.24
C ALA A 87 31.16 -34.89 -9.89
N THR A 88 31.18 -35.66 -8.78
CA THR A 88 30.92 -35.10 -7.46
C THR A 88 32.00 -34.07 -7.05
N ARG A 89 33.31 -34.43 -7.24
CA ARG A 89 34.39 -33.47 -6.93
C ARG A 89 34.33 -32.20 -7.78
N ASP A 90 34.08 -32.38 -9.07
CA ASP A 90 33.97 -31.25 -10.00
C ASP A 90 32.76 -30.35 -9.66
N GLY A 91 31.61 -30.96 -9.34
CA GLY A 91 30.40 -30.26 -8.93
C GLY A 91 30.55 -29.51 -7.61
N LEU A 92 31.33 -30.05 -6.64
CA LEU A 92 31.62 -29.34 -5.39
C LEU A 92 32.50 -28.08 -5.58
N ALA A 93 33.31 -28.07 -6.64
CA ALA A 93 34.18 -26.93 -6.96
C ALA A 93 33.53 -25.94 -7.94
N ALA A 94 32.46 -26.35 -8.63
CA ALA A 94 31.82 -25.55 -9.67
C ALA A 94 31.01 -24.39 -9.08
N LEU A 95 31.18 -23.19 -9.68
CA LEU A 95 30.32 -22.03 -9.43
C LEU A 95 29.27 -21.94 -10.54
N THR A 96 28.03 -22.29 -10.23
CA THR A 96 26.92 -22.22 -11.18
C THR A 96 26.07 -20.97 -10.88
N PRO A 97 25.87 -20.07 -11.87
CA PRO A 97 25.00 -18.92 -11.69
C PRO A 97 23.55 -19.32 -11.41
N ILE A 98 22.92 -18.67 -10.44
CA ILE A 98 21.51 -18.86 -10.13
C ILE A 98 20.72 -17.77 -10.85
N HIS A 99 19.88 -18.15 -11.80
CA HIS A 99 19.00 -17.23 -12.57
C HIS A 99 17.57 -17.32 -12.03
N ALA A 100 17.30 -16.53 -10.99
CA ALA A 100 15.96 -16.46 -10.41
C ALA A 100 14.97 -15.76 -11.36
N ARG A 101 13.86 -16.44 -11.73
CA ARG A 101 12.85 -15.88 -12.64
C ARG A 101 12.25 -14.56 -12.14
N VAL A 102 12.21 -14.34 -10.83
CA VAL A 102 11.73 -13.08 -10.24
C VAL A 102 12.52 -11.87 -10.72
N LEU A 103 13.84 -12.02 -10.97
CA LEU A 103 14.67 -10.93 -11.49
C LEU A 103 14.24 -10.50 -12.89
N VAL A 104 13.93 -11.46 -13.76
CA VAL A 104 13.39 -11.20 -15.09
C VAL A 104 12.01 -10.52 -14.98
N SER A 105 11.17 -10.97 -14.06
CA SER A 105 9.86 -10.37 -13.83
C SER A 105 9.99 -8.94 -13.32
N MET A 106 10.92 -8.67 -12.40
CA MET A 106 11.21 -7.31 -11.92
C MET A 106 11.73 -6.39 -13.03
N ALA A 107 12.60 -6.88 -13.90
CA ALA A 107 13.11 -6.09 -15.03
C ALA A 107 11.99 -5.67 -16.01
N ASN A 108 10.89 -6.42 -16.08
CA ASN A 108 9.73 -6.14 -16.92
C ASN A 108 8.54 -5.51 -16.15
N SER A 109 8.69 -5.23 -14.85
CA SER A 109 7.63 -4.67 -14.04
C SER A 109 7.22 -3.23 -14.38
N PRO A 110 8.07 -2.36 -14.98
CA PRO A 110 7.65 -1.01 -15.35
C PRO A 110 6.42 -0.93 -16.29
N GLY A 111 6.04 -2.04 -16.92
CA GLY A 111 4.80 -2.15 -17.72
C GLY A 111 3.54 -2.51 -16.91
N LEU A 112 3.65 -2.71 -15.59
CA LEU A 112 2.54 -3.12 -14.72
C LEU A 112 2.17 -2.00 -13.74
N PRO A 113 0.91 -1.93 -13.29
CA PRO A 113 0.55 -1.12 -12.14
C PRO A 113 1.33 -1.57 -10.87
N ASP A 114 1.82 -0.62 -10.08
CA ASP A 114 2.58 -0.91 -8.84
C ASP A 114 1.83 -1.84 -7.88
N ALA A 115 0.50 -1.68 -7.80
CA ALA A 115 -0.34 -2.55 -6.98
C ALA A 115 -0.26 -4.03 -7.39
N ASP A 116 -0.11 -4.32 -8.69
CA ASP A 116 0.00 -5.68 -9.21
C ASP A 116 1.38 -6.27 -8.89
N VAL A 117 2.43 -5.45 -8.95
CA VAL A 117 3.80 -5.84 -8.57
C VAL A 117 3.84 -6.20 -7.08
N VAL A 118 3.31 -5.31 -6.22
CA VAL A 118 3.22 -5.56 -4.77
C VAL A 118 2.40 -6.80 -4.45
N ALA A 119 1.25 -6.98 -5.11
CA ALA A 119 0.41 -8.17 -4.94
C ALA A 119 1.13 -9.46 -5.37
N GLY A 120 1.89 -9.42 -6.48
CA GLY A 120 2.70 -10.52 -6.97
C GLY A 120 3.78 -10.93 -5.97
N LEU A 121 4.56 -9.97 -5.49
CA LEU A 121 5.61 -10.19 -4.49
C LEU A 121 5.05 -10.63 -3.14
N THR A 122 3.88 -10.14 -2.75
CA THR A 122 3.20 -10.58 -1.51
C THR A 122 2.84 -12.07 -1.59
N ARG A 123 2.28 -12.54 -2.70
CA ARG A 123 2.02 -13.98 -2.91
C ARG A 123 3.31 -14.81 -2.88
N ARG A 124 4.39 -14.29 -3.48
CA ARG A 124 5.72 -14.92 -3.43
C ARG A 124 6.22 -15.04 -2.00
N ARG A 125 6.11 -13.99 -1.20
CA ARG A 125 6.50 -13.97 0.23
C ARG A 125 5.83 -15.10 1.00
N GLU A 126 4.51 -15.26 0.85
CA GLU A 126 3.78 -16.35 1.51
C GLU A 126 4.23 -17.74 1.05
N ALA A 127 4.48 -17.91 -0.25
CA ALA A 127 4.99 -19.16 -0.79
C ALA A 127 6.40 -19.50 -0.23
N LEU A 128 7.29 -18.52 -0.14
CA LEU A 128 8.64 -18.69 0.42
C LEU A 128 8.60 -19.03 1.92
N ARG A 129 7.74 -18.37 2.70
CA ARG A 129 7.53 -18.68 4.12
C ARG A 129 7.09 -20.12 4.30
N LYS A 130 6.12 -20.56 3.50
CA LYS A 130 5.65 -21.94 3.53
C LYS A 130 6.76 -22.90 3.18
N GLN A 131 7.48 -22.68 2.08
CA GLN A 131 8.57 -23.56 1.62
C GLN A 131 9.70 -23.64 2.67
N LEU A 132 10.08 -22.55 3.29
CA LEU A 132 11.08 -22.53 4.37
C LEU A 132 10.61 -23.34 5.59
N ALA A 133 9.34 -23.23 5.97
CA ALA A 133 8.76 -24.03 7.04
C ALA A 133 8.74 -25.52 6.70
N ASP A 134 8.39 -25.88 5.47
CA ASP A 134 8.35 -27.27 5.00
C ASP A 134 9.76 -27.91 5.02
N VAL A 135 10.80 -27.18 4.58
CA VAL A 135 12.19 -27.63 4.63
C VAL A 135 12.66 -27.85 6.07
N ARG A 136 12.38 -26.92 6.99
CA ARG A 136 12.72 -27.06 8.41
C ARG A 136 12.00 -28.25 9.05
N ALA A 137 10.73 -28.46 8.74
CA ALA A 137 9.98 -29.62 9.21
C ALA A 137 10.56 -30.94 8.66
N ALA A 138 10.96 -30.96 7.38
CA ALA A 138 11.61 -32.13 6.77
C ALA A 138 12.95 -32.45 7.46
N ARG A 139 13.77 -31.43 7.73
CA ARG A 139 15.01 -31.58 8.48
C ARG A 139 14.80 -32.19 9.88
N SER A 140 13.82 -31.68 10.60
CA SER A 140 13.50 -32.18 11.96
C SER A 140 13.02 -33.63 11.95
N ARG A 141 12.23 -34.02 10.94
CA ARG A 141 11.78 -35.42 10.82
C ARG A 141 12.89 -36.41 10.49
N GLN A 142 13.94 -35.97 9.85
CA GLN A 142 15.07 -36.81 9.42
C GLN A 142 16.23 -36.83 10.41
N ALA A 143 16.16 -36.06 11.48
CA ALA A 143 17.21 -36.00 12.51
C ALA A 143 17.34 -37.33 13.27
N PRO A 144 18.57 -37.77 13.66
CA PRO A 144 19.87 -37.12 13.43
C PRO A 144 20.36 -37.30 11.98
N LEU A 145 20.93 -36.24 11.39
CA LEU A 145 21.41 -36.23 10.00
C LEU A 145 22.93 -36.43 9.92
N PRO A 146 23.42 -37.16 8.92
CA PRO A 146 24.86 -37.14 8.57
C PRO A 146 25.27 -35.72 8.15
N THR A 147 26.56 -35.36 8.36
CA THR A 147 27.10 -34.01 8.09
C THR A 147 26.78 -33.50 6.69
N ALA A 148 26.95 -34.34 5.64
CA ALA A 148 26.65 -33.94 4.27
C ALA A 148 25.15 -33.64 4.05
N ALA A 149 24.26 -34.43 4.65
CA ALA A 149 22.81 -34.19 4.59
C ALA A 149 22.42 -32.92 5.34
N SER A 150 23.02 -32.66 6.52
CA SER A 150 22.84 -31.39 7.24
C SER A 150 23.24 -30.20 6.39
N ALA A 151 24.39 -30.25 5.71
CA ALA A 151 24.88 -29.18 4.85
C ALA A 151 23.93 -28.87 3.68
N ILE A 152 23.23 -29.86 3.12
CA ILE A 152 22.20 -29.64 2.08
C ILE A 152 21.03 -28.83 2.64
N PHE A 153 20.54 -29.19 3.84
CA PHE A 153 19.50 -28.42 4.51
C PHE A 153 19.94 -27.01 4.85
N ASP A 154 21.17 -26.85 5.38
CA ASP A 154 21.74 -25.54 5.71
C ASP A 154 21.80 -24.63 4.49
N TYR A 155 22.23 -25.15 3.33
CA TYR A 155 22.23 -24.39 2.07
C TYR A 155 20.83 -24.02 1.61
N GLY A 156 19.89 -24.98 1.59
CA GLY A 156 18.50 -24.75 1.17
C GLY A 156 17.79 -23.72 2.07
N GLU A 157 17.96 -23.83 3.38
CA GLU A 157 17.40 -22.85 4.33
C GLU A 157 18.03 -21.45 4.15
N ALA A 158 19.34 -21.36 3.97
CA ALA A 158 20.01 -20.07 3.75
C ALA A 158 19.54 -19.39 2.46
N MET A 159 19.40 -20.12 1.36
CA MET A 159 18.91 -19.59 0.09
C MET A 159 17.47 -19.12 0.19
N LEU A 160 16.58 -19.92 0.80
CA LEU A 160 15.17 -19.54 0.97
C LEU A 160 15.03 -18.34 1.92
N ALA A 161 15.83 -18.27 2.99
CA ALA A 161 15.82 -17.15 3.91
C ALA A 161 16.32 -15.86 3.25
N ALA A 162 17.37 -15.94 2.42
CA ALA A 162 17.88 -14.80 1.67
C ALA A 162 16.84 -14.28 0.64
N ASP A 163 16.20 -15.19 -0.10
CA ASP A 163 15.16 -14.83 -1.08
C ASP A 163 13.91 -14.25 -0.38
N LEU A 164 13.51 -14.80 0.76
CA LEU A 164 12.43 -14.26 1.59
C LEU A 164 12.77 -12.85 2.09
N GLY A 165 13.95 -12.65 2.66
CA GLY A 165 14.39 -11.34 3.16
C GLY A 165 14.43 -10.28 2.06
N TRP A 166 14.94 -10.62 0.86
CA TRP A 166 14.90 -9.73 -0.30
C TRP A 166 13.44 -9.40 -0.69
N THR A 167 12.59 -10.43 -0.76
CA THR A 167 11.17 -10.23 -1.14
C THR A 167 10.44 -9.34 -0.14
N GLU A 168 10.64 -9.55 1.17
CA GLU A 168 10.06 -8.73 2.24
C GLU A 168 10.51 -7.27 2.15
N THR A 169 11.81 -7.05 2.03
CA THR A 169 12.39 -5.71 1.87
C THR A 169 11.85 -5.00 0.63
N THR A 170 11.73 -5.72 -0.49
CA THR A 170 11.23 -5.15 -1.75
C THR A 170 9.75 -4.80 -1.66
N VAL A 171 8.92 -5.67 -1.05
CA VAL A 171 7.49 -5.38 -0.79
C VAL A 171 7.36 -4.14 0.09
N ASP A 172 8.13 -4.04 1.17
CA ASP A 172 8.07 -2.90 2.08
C ASP A 172 8.49 -1.59 1.40
N THR A 173 9.53 -1.63 0.56
CA THR A 173 9.99 -0.47 -0.21
C THR A 173 8.93 -0.01 -1.21
N LEU A 174 8.44 -0.91 -2.04
CA LEU A 174 7.40 -0.60 -3.02
C LEU A 174 6.09 -0.15 -2.36
N THR A 175 5.72 -0.73 -1.23
CA THR A 175 4.53 -0.32 -0.47
C THR A 175 4.70 1.09 0.11
N LYS A 176 5.90 1.47 0.55
CA LYS A 176 6.20 2.84 1.01
C LYS A 176 6.22 3.83 -0.14
N GLU A 177 6.75 3.46 -1.28
CA GLU A 177 6.77 4.28 -2.50
C GLU A 177 5.36 4.42 -3.10
N THR A 178 4.53 3.38 -3.05
CA THR A 178 3.11 3.42 -3.46
C THR A 178 2.18 3.98 -2.39
N ALA A 179 2.59 3.99 -1.12
CA ALA A 179 2.05 4.88 -0.12
C ALA A 179 2.55 6.29 -0.44
N VAL A 180 2.07 6.86 -1.55
CA VAL A 180 2.14 8.29 -1.82
C VAL A 180 1.79 8.97 -0.52
N ASP A 181 2.68 9.81 -0.01
CA ASP A 181 2.44 10.60 1.20
C ASP A 181 1.10 11.30 0.99
N LYS A 182 0.06 10.71 1.60
CA LYS A 182 -1.32 11.10 1.38
C LYS A 182 -1.44 12.52 1.87
N TYR A 183 -1.51 13.47 0.93
CA TYR A 183 -1.60 14.87 1.28
C TYR A 183 -2.79 15.07 2.24
N ASP A 184 -2.52 15.66 3.38
CA ASP A 184 -3.52 16.03 4.36
C ASP A 184 -3.30 17.51 4.71
N ILE A 185 -4.21 18.37 4.28
CA ILE A 185 -4.11 19.82 4.49
C ILE A 185 -3.92 20.17 5.98
N LYS A 186 -4.55 19.42 6.88
CA LYS A 186 -4.43 19.65 8.33
C LYS A 186 -3.03 19.34 8.86
N LYS A 187 -2.32 18.41 8.22
CA LYS A 187 -0.93 18.09 8.56
C LYS A 187 0.04 19.06 7.91
N ALA A 188 -0.19 19.35 6.62
CA ALA A 188 0.65 20.26 5.83
C ALA A 188 0.61 21.69 6.41
N HIS A 189 -0.54 22.12 6.91
CA HIS A 189 -0.76 23.47 7.44
C HIS A 189 -1.22 23.43 8.91
N ARG A 190 -0.51 22.70 9.74
CA ARG A 190 -0.90 22.44 11.13
C ARG A 190 -1.21 23.68 11.93
N ALA A 191 -0.46 24.77 11.76
CA ALA A 191 -0.68 26.03 12.45
C ALA A 191 -2.07 26.62 12.14
N LEU A 192 -2.59 26.41 10.93
CA LEU A 192 -3.87 26.94 10.47
C LEU A 192 -5.07 26.07 10.88
N TYR A 193 -4.86 24.76 11.07
CA TYR A 193 -5.92 23.79 11.36
C TYR A 193 -5.88 23.24 12.80
N SER A 194 -4.94 23.70 13.63
CA SER A 194 -4.83 23.27 15.03
C SER A 194 -4.37 24.42 15.93
N PRO A 195 -5.08 25.58 15.92
CA PRO A 195 -4.73 26.69 16.78
C PRO A 195 -5.00 26.42 18.27
N SER A 196 -4.55 27.32 19.14
CA SER A 196 -4.86 27.33 20.56
C SER A 196 -6.37 27.51 20.79
N SER A 197 -6.92 26.85 21.80
CA SER A 197 -8.29 27.09 22.29
C SER A 197 -8.35 28.16 23.41
N LYS A 198 -7.18 28.66 23.87
CA LYS A 198 -7.08 29.57 25.00
C LYS A 198 -6.85 31.00 24.56
N GLU A 199 -6.05 31.21 23.51
CA GLU A 199 -5.55 32.48 23.06
C GLU A 199 -5.75 32.66 21.56
N PHE A 200 -6.09 33.90 21.16
CA PHE A 200 -6.09 34.28 19.76
C PHE A 200 -4.66 34.30 19.21
N THR A 201 -4.51 33.83 17.99
CA THR A 201 -3.22 33.83 17.29
C THR A 201 -3.34 34.54 15.96
N VAL A 202 -2.35 35.39 15.65
CA VAL A 202 -2.21 36.00 14.33
C VAL A 202 -1.45 35.02 13.44
N VAL A 203 -1.97 34.77 12.24
CA VAL A 203 -1.41 33.82 11.25
C VAL A 203 -1.45 34.43 9.85
N GLU A 204 -0.50 34.05 9.02
CA GLU A 204 -0.54 34.33 7.59
C GLU A 204 -1.12 33.12 6.89
N VAL A 205 -2.26 33.30 6.23
CA VAL A 205 -2.98 32.27 5.47
C VAL A 205 -2.61 32.41 4.00
N PRO A 206 -1.89 31.44 3.41
CA PRO A 206 -1.55 31.50 2.01
C PRO A 206 -2.81 31.32 1.14
N GLU A 207 -2.64 31.53 -0.15
CA GLU A 207 -3.68 31.22 -1.12
C GLU A 207 -3.97 29.72 -1.13
N PHE A 208 -5.25 29.36 -1.01
CA PHE A 208 -5.74 27.98 -1.13
C PHE A 208 -6.76 27.86 -2.26
N ARG A 209 -6.82 26.66 -2.82
CA ARG A 209 -7.84 26.27 -3.80
C ARG A 209 -8.95 25.50 -3.12
N TYR A 210 -10.18 25.76 -3.54
CA TYR A 210 -11.40 25.13 -3.03
C TYR A 210 -12.32 24.72 -4.16
N ILE A 211 -13.22 23.79 -3.87
CA ILE A 211 -14.53 23.74 -4.52
C ILE A 211 -15.53 24.40 -3.59
N ALA A 212 -16.43 25.23 -4.13
CA ALA A 212 -17.31 26.08 -3.35
C ALA A 212 -18.72 26.14 -3.91
N VAL A 213 -19.70 26.40 -3.04
CA VAL A 213 -21.11 26.69 -3.36
C VAL A 213 -21.54 27.88 -2.50
N ASP A 214 -22.14 28.88 -3.14
CA ASP A 214 -22.76 30.01 -2.43
C ASP A 214 -24.24 29.71 -2.14
N GLY A 215 -24.72 30.27 -1.05
CA GLY A 215 -26.13 30.17 -0.71
C GLY A 215 -26.54 31.17 0.37
N ARG A 216 -27.81 31.07 0.76
CA ARG A 216 -28.43 31.93 1.77
C ARG A 216 -29.42 31.14 2.61
N GLY A 217 -29.63 31.56 3.84
CA GLY A 217 -30.62 31.00 4.77
C GLY A 217 -30.02 30.29 5.97
N ASP A 218 -30.90 29.85 6.86
CA ASP A 218 -30.53 29.16 8.10
C ASP A 218 -29.86 27.78 7.79
N PRO A 219 -28.59 27.56 8.16
CA PRO A 219 -27.87 26.30 7.92
C PRO A 219 -28.52 25.09 8.59
N ASN A 220 -29.37 25.29 9.61
CA ASN A 220 -30.03 24.19 10.31
C ASN A 220 -31.30 23.70 9.61
N THR A 221 -31.94 24.54 8.77
CA THR A 221 -33.26 24.27 8.20
C THR A 221 -33.32 24.41 6.68
N ALA A 222 -32.40 25.18 6.08
CA ALA A 222 -32.42 25.44 4.64
C ALA A 222 -31.99 24.17 3.85
N THR A 223 -32.87 23.68 3.00
CA THR A 223 -32.57 22.56 2.08
C THR A 223 -31.39 22.89 1.16
N ALA A 224 -31.25 24.17 0.76
CA ALA A 224 -30.12 24.64 -0.04
C ALA A 224 -28.77 24.35 0.63
N TYR A 225 -28.66 24.59 1.95
CA TYR A 225 -27.44 24.31 2.71
C TYR A 225 -27.11 22.80 2.73
N ALA A 226 -28.11 21.98 3.03
CA ALA A 226 -27.91 20.52 3.05
C ALA A 226 -27.49 19.97 1.66
N ASN A 227 -28.10 20.46 0.59
CA ASN A 227 -27.75 20.10 -0.78
C ASN A 227 -26.33 20.56 -1.14
N ALA A 228 -25.91 21.77 -0.75
CA ALA A 228 -24.57 22.28 -0.98
C ALA A 228 -23.51 21.42 -0.31
N VAL A 229 -23.70 21.08 0.97
CA VAL A 229 -22.77 20.22 1.73
C VAL A 229 -22.67 18.83 1.09
N GLU A 230 -23.78 18.25 0.69
CA GLU A 230 -23.80 16.93 0.04
C GLU A 230 -23.11 16.97 -1.33
N ALA A 231 -23.37 17.99 -2.15
CA ALA A 231 -22.73 18.18 -3.45
C ALA A 231 -21.22 18.34 -3.30
N LEU A 232 -20.76 19.18 -2.38
CA LEU A 232 -19.34 19.41 -2.13
C LEU A 232 -18.59 18.12 -1.71
N TYR A 233 -19.13 17.36 -0.77
CA TYR A 233 -18.51 16.08 -0.39
C TYR A 233 -18.55 15.08 -1.54
N GLY A 234 -19.65 15.01 -2.29
CA GLY A 234 -19.75 14.14 -3.47
C GLY A 234 -18.64 14.42 -4.47
N VAL A 235 -18.46 15.70 -4.84
CA VAL A 235 -17.43 16.14 -5.78
C VAL A 235 -16.02 15.97 -5.20
N ALA A 236 -15.79 16.33 -3.93
CA ALA A 236 -14.47 16.16 -3.29
C ALA A 236 -14.00 14.70 -3.25
N TYR A 237 -14.89 13.75 -2.95
CA TYR A 237 -14.56 12.33 -3.02
C TYR A 237 -14.35 11.83 -4.45
N ALA A 238 -15.12 12.32 -5.43
CA ALA A 238 -14.90 11.99 -6.84
C ALA A 238 -13.51 12.48 -7.31
N LEU A 239 -13.13 13.70 -6.95
CA LEU A 239 -11.80 14.26 -7.21
C LEU A 239 -10.69 13.43 -6.57
N LYS A 240 -10.84 13.05 -5.29
CA LYS A 240 -9.89 12.20 -4.59
C LYS A 240 -9.63 10.89 -5.34
N PHE A 241 -10.70 10.18 -5.73
CA PHE A 241 -10.56 8.90 -6.42
C PHE A 241 -10.03 9.07 -7.85
N ALA A 242 -10.43 10.14 -8.56
CA ALA A 242 -9.90 10.47 -9.88
C ALA A 242 -8.39 10.78 -9.79
N SER A 243 -7.97 11.64 -8.87
CA SER A 243 -6.56 11.99 -8.64
C SER A 243 -5.70 10.75 -8.35
N LYS A 244 -6.18 9.88 -7.45
CA LYS A 244 -5.49 8.62 -7.15
C LYS A 244 -5.37 7.73 -8.38
N LYS A 245 -6.43 7.62 -9.19
CA LYS A 245 -6.47 6.73 -10.36
C LYS A 245 -5.64 7.26 -11.53
N THR A 246 -5.72 8.56 -11.82
CA THR A 246 -5.13 9.15 -13.04
C THR A 246 -3.75 9.74 -12.83
N LEU A 247 -3.48 10.29 -11.63
CA LEU A 247 -2.23 10.97 -11.30
C LEU A 247 -1.35 10.18 -10.32
N GLY A 248 -1.85 9.06 -9.77
CA GLY A 248 -1.17 8.35 -8.68
C GLY A 248 -1.07 9.14 -7.37
N ARG A 249 -1.75 10.29 -7.24
CA ARG A 249 -1.68 11.20 -6.08
C ARG A 249 -2.93 11.08 -5.22
N ASP A 250 -2.79 10.61 -3.98
CA ASP A 250 -3.89 10.50 -3.02
C ASP A 250 -3.88 11.68 -2.03
N PHE A 251 -5.06 12.07 -1.54
CA PHE A 251 -5.20 13.08 -0.50
C PHE A 251 -6.36 12.77 0.46
N VAL A 252 -6.31 13.37 1.63
CA VAL A 252 -7.44 13.37 2.59
C VAL A 252 -8.38 14.50 2.19
N VAL A 253 -9.65 14.20 1.99
CA VAL A 253 -10.67 15.23 1.79
C VAL A 253 -10.65 16.15 3.01
N GLY A 254 -10.50 17.45 2.77
CA GLY A 254 -10.42 18.47 3.79
C GLY A 254 -11.70 18.58 4.64
N PRO A 255 -11.67 19.30 5.75
CA PRO A 255 -12.88 19.63 6.48
C PRO A 255 -13.81 20.49 5.61
N LEU A 256 -15.08 20.52 5.97
CA LEU A 256 -15.99 21.54 5.47
C LEU A 256 -15.57 22.89 6.07
N GLU A 257 -15.56 23.92 5.25
CA GLU A 257 -15.24 25.28 5.64
C GLU A 257 -16.38 26.20 5.17
N GLY A 258 -16.64 27.27 5.89
CA GLY A 258 -17.72 28.19 5.56
C GLY A 258 -17.30 29.65 5.73
N LEU A 259 -17.52 30.47 4.70
CA LEU A 259 -17.45 31.93 4.81
C LEU A 259 -18.84 32.46 5.10
N TRP A 260 -18.93 33.30 6.12
CA TRP A 260 -20.19 33.84 6.61
C TRP A 260 -20.20 35.36 6.44
N ARG A 261 -21.28 35.85 5.82
CA ARG A 261 -21.51 37.29 5.60
C ARG A 261 -23.00 37.63 5.66
N ALA A 262 -23.28 38.87 5.77
CA ALA A 262 -24.62 39.42 5.66
C ALA A 262 -24.53 40.89 5.22
N ASP A 263 -25.55 41.36 4.46
CA ASP A 263 -25.67 42.78 4.07
C ASP A 263 -25.74 43.69 5.29
N ASP A 264 -26.46 43.26 6.33
CA ASP A 264 -26.53 43.94 7.64
C ASP A 264 -25.89 43.05 8.71
N PRO A 265 -24.67 43.34 9.18
CA PRO A 265 -23.99 42.58 10.22
C PRO A 265 -24.78 42.44 11.53
N SER A 266 -25.78 43.26 11.79
CA SER A 266 -26.63 43.18 12.99
C SER A 266 -27.45 41.87 13.03
N VAL A 267 -27.68 41.22 11.89
CA VAL A 267 -28.39 39.93 11.83
C VAL A 267 -27.65 38.79 12.53
N PHE A 268 -26.32 38.89 12.66
CA PHE A 268 -25.55 37.95 13.45
C PHE A 268 -25.81 38.07 14.95
N LEU A 269 -25.92 39.34 15.42
CA LEU A 269 -26.26 39.63 16.82
C LEU A 269 -27.69 39.25 17.16
N THR A 270 -28.62 39.53 16.24
CA THR A 270 -30.05 39.22 16.39
C THR A 270 -30.40 37.78 16.02
N ARG A 271 -29.43 36.99 15.57
CA ARG A 271 -29.58 35.58 15.13
C ARG A 271 -30.66 35.37 14.08
N ARG A 272 -30.89 36.34 13.19
CA ARG A 272 -31.79 36.17 12.04
C ARG A 272 -31.09 35.34 10.95
N LYS A 273 -30.97 34.02 11.21
CA LYS A 273 -30.21 33.08 10.38
C LYS A 273 -30.74 32.96 8.95
N GLU A 274 -32.00 33.25 8.72
CA GLU A 274 -32.62 33.29 7.39
C GLU A 274 -32.02 34.39 6.47
N ALA A 275 -31.40 35.39 7.06
CA ALA A 275 -30.73 36.48 6.32
C ALA A 275 -29.24 36.24 6.10
N TRP A 276 -28.68 35.14 6.64
CA TRP A 276 -27.27 34.83 6.50
C TRP A 276 -26.95 34.37 5.08
N GLU A 277 -25.86 34.86 4.55
CA GLU A 277 -25.25 34.43 3.33
C GLU A 277 -24.00 33.62 3.65
N TRP A 278 -23.82 32.53 2.93
CA TRP A 278 -22.70 31.65 3.16
C TRP A 278 -22.06 31.18 1.84
N THR A 279 -20.77 30.91 1.91
CA THR A 279 -20.05 30.13 0.90
C THR A 279 -19.50 28.90 1.59
N MET A 280 -20.09 27.75 1.31
CA MET A 280 -19.55 26.49 1.79
C MET A 280 -18.48 25.98 0.85
N MET A 281 -17.38 25.43 1.37
CA MET A 281 -16.24 25.04 0.57
C MET A 281 -15.45 23.89 1.19
N ILE A 282 -14.69 23.18 0.34
CA ILE A 282 -13.76 22.12 0.74
C ILE A 282 -12.45 22.37 -0.01
N SER A 283 -11.35 22.47 0.74
CA SER A 283 -10.02 22.69 0.18
C SER A 283 -9.57 21.55 -0.73
N GLN A 284 -8.89 21.93 -1.80
CA GLN A 284 -8.34 21.00 -2.78
C GLN A 284 -6.81 21.17 -2.87
N PRO A 285 -6.06 20.08 -3.09
CA PRO A 285 -4.64 20.19 -3.38
C PRO A 285 -4.35 20.99 -4.66
N ASP A 286 -3.17 21.61 -4.75
CA ASP A 286 -2.77 22.48 -5.85
C ASP A 286 -2.77 21.81 -7.23
N TRP A 287 -2.65 20.49 -7.28
CA TRP A 287 -2.65 19.72 -8.53
C TRP A 287 -4.04 19.38 -9.07
N ILE A 288 -5.11 19.73 -8.35
CA ILE A 288 -6.47 19.58 -8.84
C ILE A 288 -6.75 20.73 -9.80
N THR A 289 -7.07 20.41 -11.06
CA THR A 289 -7.38 21.38 -12.10
C THR A 289 -8.88 21.62 -12.22
N GLU A 290 -9.26 22.71 -12.88
CA GLU A 290 -10.66 23.03 -13.16
C GLU A 290 -11.33 21.93 -14.00
N ASP A 291 -10.66 21.42 -15.04
CA ASP A 291 -11.17 20.30 -15.86
C ASP A 291 -11.47 19.05 -15.00
N MET A 292 -10.64 18.79 -13.99
CA MET A 292 -10.90 17.69 -13.05
C MET A 292 -12.14 17.94 -12.21
N VAL A 293 -12.40 19.19 -11.81
CA VAL A 293 -13.60 19.56 -11.06
C VAL A 293 -14.84 19.35 -11.91
N GLU A 294 -14.85 19.83 -13.16
CA GLU A 294 -15.94 19.63 -14.11
C GLU A 294 -16.24 18.14 -14.33
N ALA A 295 -15.20 17.33 -14.61
CA ALA A 295 -15.35 15.89 -14.79
C ALA A 295 -15.87 15.17 -13.54
N ALA A 296 -15.51 15.67 -12.34
CA ALA A 296 -16.01 15.14 -11.08
C ALA A 296 -17.49 15.48 -10.85
N ILE A 297 -17.92 16.71 -11.16
CA ILE A 297 -19.32 17.13 -11.12
C ILE A 297 -20.17 16.23 -12.03
N ASP A 298 -19.75 16.02 -13.28
CA ASP A 298 -20.42 15.11 -14.23
C ASP A 298 -20.51 13.68 -13.72
N THR A 299 -19.45 13.21 -13.05
CA THR A 299 -19.40 11.86 -12.48
C THR A 299 -20.40 11.69 -11.34
N VAL A 300 -20.57 12.71 -10.51
CA VAL A 300 -21.54 12.71 -9.40
C VAL A 300 -22.96 12.85 -9.94
N ALA A 301 -23.21 13.76 -10.89
CA ALA A 301 -24.50 14.00 -11.50
C ALA A 301 -25.11 12.74 -12.14
N ARG A 302 -24.28 11.89 -12.75
CA ARG A 302 -24.72 10.59 -13.30
C ARG A 302 -25.18 9.58 -12.25
N LYS A 303 -24.78 9.75 -10.98
CA LYS A 303 -25.09 8.79 -9.90
C LYS A 303 -26.21 9.23 -9.00
N LYS A 304 -26.38 10.54 -8.82
CA LYS A 304 -27.34 11.11 -7.90
C LYS A 304 -27.76 12.50 -8.34
N GLU A 305 -29.06 12.76 -8.36
CA GLU A 305 -29.59 14.10 -8.51
C GLU A 305 -29.36 14.92 -7.23
N ASN A 306 -28.80 16.12 -7.37
CA ASN A 306 -28.68 17.10 -6.31
C ASN A 306 -28.73 18.50 -6.93
N ALA A 307 -29.65 19.34 -6.47
CA ALA A 307 -29.92 20.66 -7.05
C ALA A 307 -28.70 21.61 -6.98
N ALA A 308 -27.78 21.40 -6.02
CA ALA A 308 -26.60 22.25 -5.84
C ALA A 308 -25.38 21.80 -6.67
N LEU A 309 -25.45 20.68 -7.41
CA LEU A 309 -24.29 20.21 -8.20
C LEU A 309 -23.89 21.21 -9.30
N GLY A 310 -24.87 21.88 -9.91
CA GLY A 310 -24.61 22.91 -10.93
C GLY A 310 -23.98 24.20 -10.38
N ASP A 311 -24.03 24.41 -9.06
CA ASP A 311 -23.49 25.58 -8.38
C ASP A 311 -22.08 25.33 -7.83
N VAL A 312 -21.60 24.08 -7.87
CA VAL A 312 -20.22 23.74 -7.44
C VAL A 312 -19.22 24.30 -8.44
N ARG A 313 -18.31 25.14 -7.95
CA ARG A 313 -17.29 25.77 -8.78
C ARG A 313 -15.92 25.79 -8.11
N PRO A 314 -14.82 25.82 -8.88
CA PRO A 314 -13.50 26.14 -8.36
C PRO A 314 -13.49 27.54 -7.73
N ARG A 315 -12.79 27.70 -6.64
CA ARG A 315 -12.55 28.99 -6.00
C ARG A 315 -11.15 29.05 -5.46
N THR A 316 -10.47 30.17 -5.67
CA THR A 316 -9.21 30.51 -5.02
C THR A 316 -9.49 31.53 -3.94
N LEU A 317 -8.92 31.37 -2.75
CA LEU A 317 -9.07 32.27 -1.62
C LEU A 317 -7.70 32.61 -1.04
N ALA A 318 -7.40 33.92 -1.00
CA ALA A 318 -6.21 34.49 -0.37
C ALA A 318 -6.66 35.37 0.80
N GLU A 319 -6.58 34.87 2.02
CA GLU A 319 -7.03 35.58 3.21
C GLU A 319 -5.95 36.48 3.80
N GLY A 320 -4.67 36.17 3.58
CA GLY A 320 -3.54 36.94 4.11
C GLY A 320 -3.47 36.88 5.64
N THR A 321 -3.28 38.04 6.26
CA THR A 321 -3.20 38.12 7.73
C THR A 321 -4.56 37.88 8.37
N CYS A 322 -4.63 36.88 9.25
CA CYS A 322 -5.85 36.50 9.97
C CYS A 322 -5.60 36.36 11.46
N VAL A 323 -6.65 36.57 12.24
CA VAL A 323 -6.69 36.19 13.67
C VAL A 323 -7.55 34.94 13.80
N GLN A 324 -7.08 33.93 14.54
CA GLN A 324 -7.83 32.71 14.72
C GLN A 324 -7.75 32.12 16.13
N ILE A 325 -8.74 31.30 16.47
CA ILE A 325 -8.82 30.54 17.73
C ILE A 325 -9.55 29.22 17.48
N LEU A 326 -9.26 28.17 18.28
CA LEU A 326 -10.07 26.96 18.29
C LEU A 326 -11.21 27.09 19.28
N HIS A 327 -12.45 27.07 18.80
CA HIS A 327 -13.63 26.93 19.63
C HIS A 327 -13.91 25.43 19.89
N ILE A 328 -14.25 25.10 21.15
CA ILE A 328 -14.69 23.77 21.57
C ILE A 328 -16.05 23.92 22.23
N GLY A 329 -17.09 23.47 21.58
CA GLY A 329 -18.48 23.64 22.01
C GLY A 329 -19.44 23.58 20.84
N SER A 330 -20.74 23.83 21.09
CA SER A 330 -21.72 23.96 20.02
C SER A 330 -21.53 25.25 19.25
N TYR A 331 -22.05 25.33 18.04
CA TYR A 331 -22.06 26.56 17.23
C TYR A 331 -22.79 27.71 17.93
N ASP A 332 -23.79 27.39 18.76
CA ASP A 332 -24.50 28.40 19.54
C ASP A 332 -23.66 28.97 20.71
N ASP A 333 -22.64 28.26 21.14
CA ASP A 333 -21.71 28.70 22.19
C ASP A 333 -20.54 29.54 21.66
N GLU A 334 -20.45 29.82 20.34
CA GLU A 334 -19.38 30.62 19.73
C GLU A 334 -19.51 32.12 20.01
N THR A 335 -20.72 32.58 20.28
CA THR A 335 -21.03 34.02 20.49
C THR A 335 -20.07 34.73 21.48
N PRO A 336 -19.76 34.20 22.68
CA PRO A 336 -18.83 34.87 23.59
C PRO A 336 -17.39 34.93 23.05
N THR A 337 -16.97 33.95 22.24
CA THR A 337 -15.64 33.93 21.64
C THR A 337 -15.56 34.95 20.50
N LEU A 338 -16.59 35.07 19.69
CA LEU A 338 -16.69 36.08 18.63
C LEU A 338 -16.77 37.50 19.21
N ASP A 339 -17.52 37.70 20.29
CA ASP A 339 -17.58 38.96 20.98
C ASP A 339 -16.20 39.41 21.48
N ARG A 340 -15.46 38.49 22.14
CA ARG A 340 -14.07 38.76 22.56
C ARG A 340 -13.17 39.06 21.36
N LEU A 341 -13.32 38.38 20.23
CA LEU A 341 -12.53 38.64 19.04
C LEU A 341 -12.81 40.05 18.49
N HIS A 342 -14.07 40.32 18.23
CA HIS A 342 -14.50 41.51 17.47
C HIS A 342 -14.43 42.79 18.28
N HIS A 343 -14.86 42.75 19.54
CA HIS A 343 -15.01 43.97 20.36
C HIS A 343 -13.86 44.20 21.35
N HIS A 344 -13.01 43.19 21.60
CA HIS A 344 -11.89 43.36 22.52
C HIS A 344 -10.54 43.13 21.86
N TYR A 345 -10.33 41.98 21.22
CA TYR A 345 -9.02 41.62 20.70
C TYR A 345 -8.62 42.47 19.48
N LEU A 346 -9.48 42.58 18.46
CA LEU A 346 -9.15 43.32 17.25
C LEU A 346 -8.88 44.81 17.57
N PRO A 347 -9.79 45.54 18.23
CA PRO A 347 -9.54 46.96 18.56
C PRO A 347 -8.33 47.14 19.47
N GLY A 348 -8.15 46.29 20.48
CA GLY A 348 -7.04 46.33 21.42
C GLY A 348 -5.67 46.13 20.78
N ASN A 349 -5.61 45.50 19.60
CA ASN A 349 -4.38 45.26 18.81
C ASN A 349 -4.29 46.21 17.59
N GLY A 350 -5.17 47.21 17.45
CA GLY A 350 -5.16 48.12 16.30
C GLY A 350 -5.53 47.42 14.96
N LEU A 351 -6.39 46.45 15.03
CA LEU A 351 -6.83 45.64 13.87
C LEU A 351 -8.31 45.90 13.57
N THR A 352 -8.69 45.70 12.30
CA THR A 352 -10.08 45.72 11.83
C THR A 352 -10.30 44.59 10.81
N PHE A 353 -11.55 44.36 10.45
CA PHE A 353 -11.95 43.34 9.48
C PHE A 353 -11.38 43.58 8.09
N ASN A 354 -11.02 42.52 7.40
CA ASN A 354 -10.52 42.52 6.02
C ASN A 354 -11.14 41.41 5.16
N GLY A 355 -12.34 40.96 5.49
CA GLY A 355 -13.04 39.88 4.75
C GLY A 355 -14.12 39.23 5.58
N ASP A 356 -14.73 38.22 4.99
CA ASP A 356 -15.80 37.42 5.59
C ASP A 356 -15.29 36.62 6.79
N HIS A 357 -16.16 36.36 7.76
CA HIS A 357 -15.86 35.43 8.85
C HIS A 357 -15.73 34.03 8.33
N HIS A 358 -14.66 33.33 8.71
CA HIS A 358 -14.34 31.98 8.22
C HIS A 358 -14.39 30.96 9.35
N GLU A 359 -15.23 29.97 9.21
CA GLU A 359 -15.35 28.81 10.10
C GLU A 359 -14.84 27.53 9.45
N ILE A 360 -13.99 26.77 10.14
CA ILE A 360 -13.45 25.51 9.68
C ILE A 360 -13.92 24.40 10.62
N TYR A 361 -14.78 23.52 10.13
CA TYR A 361 -15.46 22.47 10.91
C TYR A 361 -14.60 21.22 11.04
N LEU A 362 -13.81 21.12 12.10
CA LEU A 362 -12.88 19.99 12.33
C LEU A 362 -13.59 18.72 12.82
N SER A 363 -14.82 18.85 13.31
CA SER A 363 -15.64 17.75 13.81
C SER A 363 -16.90 17.55 12.97
N ASP A 364 -17.29 16.30 12.72
CA ASP A 364 -18.59 15.98 12.11
C ASP A 364 -19.69 16.10 13.18
N ALA A 365 -20.56 17.09 13.05
CA ALA A 365 -21.66 17.36 13.98
C ALA A 365 -22.66 16.19 14.09
N ARG A 366 -22.73 15.30 13.10
CA ARG A 366 -23.60 14.10 13.11
C ARG A 366 -23.07 12.99 14.01
N ARG A 367 -21.76 13.03 14.34
CA ARG A 367 -21.04 11.98 15.08
C ARG A 367 -20.43 12.45 16.39
N THR A 368 -20.34 13.75 16.59
CA THR A 368 -19.68 14.37 17.75
C THR A 368 -20.71 15.06 18.60
N ALA A 369 -20.71 14.81 19.92
CA ALA A 369 -21.59 15.51 20.84
C ALA A 369 -21.32 17.03 20.80
N PRO A 370 -22.37 17.88 20.88
CA PRO A 370 -22.23 19.35 20.73
C PRO A 370 -21.12 19.96 21.59
N ALA A 371 -21.01 19.59 22.85
CA ALA A 371 -19.98 20.10 23.78
C ALA A 371 -18.54 19.71 23.42
N ARG A 372 -18.33 18.84 22.42
CA ARG A 372 -17.01 18.38 21.94
C ARG A 372 -16.73 18.73 20.48
N LEU A 373 -17.61 19.46 19.85
CA LEU A 373 -17.38 19.99 18.50
C LEU A 373 -16.16 20.90 18.52
N LYS A 374 -15.45 20.93 17.41
CA LYS A 374 -14.23 21.73 17.22
C LYS A 374 -14.37 22.53 15.94
N THR A 375 -14.37 23.85 16.07
CA THR A 375 -14.41 24.80 14.96
C THR A 375 -13.22 25.75 15.07
N VAL A 376 -12.48 25.96 13.99
CA VAL A 376 -11.55 27.09 13.94
C VAL A 376 -12.36 28.32 13.54
N LEU A 377 -12.40 29.33 14.41
CA LEU A 377 -12.96 30.63 14.11
C LEU A 377 -11.80 31.52 13.62
N ARG A 378 -11.89 31.96 12.37
CA ARG A 378 -10.87 32.76 11.69
C ARG A 378 -11.46 34.03 11.15
N GLN A 379 -10.75 35.14 11.34
CA GLN A 379 -11.13 36.43 10.83
C GLN A 379 -9.96 37.09 10.08
N PRO A 380 -10.09 37.29 8.76
CA PRO A 380 -9.15 38.10 8.02
C PRO A 380 -9.13 39.54 8.57
N VAL A 381 -7.92 40.11 8.74
CA VAL A 381 -7.74 41.41 9.39
C VAL A 381 -6.76 42.30 8.63
N LYS A 382 -6.88 43.59 8.85
CA LYS A 382 -5.93 44.61 8.42
C LYS A 382 -5.70 45.64 9.56
N PRO A 383 -4.62 46.40 9.52
CA PRO A 383 -4.43 47.50 10.47
C PRO A 383 -5.62 48.48 10.44
N LEU A 384 -6.01 48.92 11.60
CA LEU A 384 -7.00 50.00 11.74
C LEU A 384 -6.37 51.30 11.23
N GLU A 385 -6.93 51.87 10.17
CA GLU A 385 -6.51 53.19 9.70
C GLU A 385 -6.84 54.22 10.78
N ARG A 386 -5.85 55.03 11.13
CA ARG A 386 -5.97 56.10 12.14
C ARG A 386 -6.64 57.32 11.56
#